data_5ab71a3f3225b0545e692466792cecd8
#
_entry.id   5ab71a3f3225b0545e692466792cecd8
#
_cell.length_a   1.000
_cell.length_b   1.000
_cell.length_c   1.000
_cell.angle_alpha   90.00
_cell.angle_beta   90.00
_cell.angle_gamma   90.00
#
_symmetry.space_group_name_H-M   'P 1'
#
loop_
_entity.id
_entity.type
_entity.pdbx_description
1 polymer ?
#
loop_
_entity_poly.entity_id
_entity_poly.type
_entity_poly.pdbx_seq_one_letter_code
_entity_poly.pdbx_strand_id
1 'polypeptide(L)'
;MKDLLQKFENKKPEIVFNWKDAETEAEGWTVINSLRGGAAGGGTRMRKGLDMNEVLSLAKTMEVKFSVSGPAIGGAKSGINFDPNDPRKEGVLQRWYKAVSPLLKSYYGTGGDLNVDEIHEVIPMTEECGVWHPQEGVFNGHFKPTEADKINRIGQLRQGVVKVIENTKFSPDVLRKYTVADMITGYGVAEAVRHYYNIYGGEVKGKKAIV
;
A
#
# COMPACT_ATOMS: atom_id res chain seq x y z
N MET A 1 7.28 28.36 0.28
CA MET A 1 6.63 27.10 0.67
C MET A 1 5.37 26.82 -0.18
N LYS A 2 4.43 27.77 -0.32
CA LYS A 2 3.22 27.60 -1.17
C LYS A 2 3.58 27.22 -2.63
N ASP A 3 4.56 27.88 -3.22
CA ASP A 3 4.96 27.61 -4.61
C ASP A 3 5.55 26.21 -4.81
N LEU A 4 6.27 25.67 -3.82
CA LEU A 4 6.81 24.31 -3.87
C LEU A 4 5.69 23.29 -3.75
N LEU A 5 4.72 23.52 -2.88
CA LEU A 5 3.55 22.66 -2.75
C LEU A 5 2.73 22.65 -4.06
N GLN A 6 2.49 23.82 -4.64
CA GLN A 6 1.77 23.93 -5.90
C GLN A 6 2.50 23.24 -7.05
N LYS A 7 3.84 23.35 -7.12
CA LYS A 7 4.66 22.61 -8.10
C LYS A 7 4.52 21.10 -7.91
N PHE A 8 4.53 20.63 -6.67
CA PHE A 8 4.32 19.21 -6.37
C PHE A 8 2.92 18.74 -6.76
N GLU A 9 1.89 19.50 -6.41
CA GLU A 9 0.49 19.20 -6.77
C GLU A 9 0.27 19.16 -8.28
N ASN A 10 0.93 20.05 -9.04
CA ASN A 10 0.82 20.11 -10.49
C ASN A 10 1.77 19.14 -11.23
N LYS A 11 2.66 18.44 -10.51
CA LYS A 11 3.57 17.48 -11.11
C LYS A 11 2.77 16.35 -11.76
N LYS A 12 3.07 16.07 -13.03
CA LYS A 12 2.55 14.89 -13.72
C LYS A 12 3.23 13.63 -13.18
N PRO A 13 2.51 12.50 -13.09
CA PRO A 13 3.13 11.22 -12.73
C PRO A 13 4.16 10.79 -13.78
N GLU A 14 5.18 10.07 -13.35
CA GLU A 14 6.19 9.54 -14.25
C GLU A 14 5.68 8.35 -15.06
N ILE A 15 4.81 7.51 -14.45
CA ILE A 15 4.23 6.33 -15.11
C ILE A 15 2.75 6.25 -14.76
N VAL A 16 1.95 5.97 -15.79
CA VAL A 16 0.55 5.58 -15.65
C VAL A 16 0.34 4.29 -16.41
N PHE A 17 0.01 3.23 -15.70
CA PHE A 17 -0.40 1.96 -16.26
C PHE A 17 -1.92 1.87 -16.22
N ASN A 18 -2.55 1.63 -17.35
CA ASN A 18 -3.99 1.45 -17.47
C ASN A 18 -4.28 -0.02 -17.80
N TRP A 19 -5.31 -0.56 -17.19
CA TRP A 19 -5.76 -1.92 -17.41
C TRP A 19 -7.28 -2.00 -17.50
N LYS A 20 -7.75 -2.85 -18.40
CA LYS A 20 -9.15 -3.25 -18.50
C LYS A 20 -9.22 -4.75 -18.41
N ASP A 21 -10.12 -5.23 -17.57
CA ASP A 21 -10.34 -6.65 -17.44
C ASP A 21 -10.97 -7.23 -18.72
N ALA A 22 -10.48 -8.39 -19.14
CA ALA A 22 -10.99 -9.07 -20.33
C ALA A 22 -12.33 -9.80 -20.09
N GLU A 23 -12.68 -10.06 -18.85
CA GLU A 23 -13.83 -10.90 -18.48
C GLU A 23 -14.94 -10.13 -17.76
N THR A 24 -14.63 -8.94 -17.24
CA THR A 24 -15.59 -8.12 -16.49
C THR A 24 -15.50 -6.65 -16.90
N GLU A 25 -16.35 -5.83 -16.31
CA GLU A 25 -16.31 -4.36 -16.46
C GLU A 25 -15.21 -3.68 -15.64
N ALA A 26 -14.35 -4.43 -14.94
CA ALA A 26 -13.33 -3.87 -14.09
C ALA A 26 -12.28 -3.09 -14.89
N GLU A 27 -11.93 -1.91 -14.39
CA GLU A 27 -10.83 -1.08 -14.88
C GLU A 27 -9.84 -0.82 -13.75
N GLY A 28 -8.56 -0.78 -14.08
CA GLY A 28 -7.52 -0.56 -13.07
C GLY A 28 -6.41 0.37 -13.53
N TRP A 29 -5.79 1.03 -12.57
CA TRP A 29 -4.67 1.94 -12.78
C TRP A 29 -3.58 1.68 -11.77
N THR A 30 -2.32 1.71 -12.22
CA THR A 30 -1.19 1.97 -11.34
C THR A 30 -0.60 3.31 -11.72
N VAL A 31 -0.58 4.23 -10.78
CA VAL A 31 0.02 5.56 -10.96
C VAL A 31 1.28 5.65 -10.11
N ILE A 32 2.41 5.91 -10.75
CA ILE A 32 3.70 6.15 -10.10
C ILE A 32 4.00 7.63 -10.23
N ASN A 33 3.93 8.36 -9.12
CA ASN A 33 4.17 9.81 -9.10
C ASN A 33 5.65 10.13 -9.36
N SER A 34 6.55 9.34 -8.81
CA SER A 34 7.99 9.36 -9.14
C SER A 34 8.68 8.05 -8.80
N LEU A 35 9.81 7.80 -9.45
CA LEU A 35 10.75 6.71 -9.12
C LEU A 35 11.93 7.24 -8.29
N ARG A 36 11.65 8.17 -7.38
CA ARG A 36 12.67 8.68 -6.45
C ARG A 36 13.36 7.52 -5.74
N GLY A 37 14.69 7.54 -5.71
CA GLY A 37 15.47 6.47 -5.11
C GLY A 37 15.44 5.13 -5.86
N GLY A 38 14.91 5.10 -7.10
CA GLY A 38 14.90 3.92 -7.96
C GLY A 38 13.66 3.03 -7.82
N ALA A 39 12.72 3.36 -6.95
CA ALA A 39 11.49 2.60 -6.75
C ALA A 39 10.33 3.49 -6.30
N ALA A 40 9.12 2.94 -6.33
CA ALA A 40 7.93 3.56 -5.79
C ALA A 40 7.07 2.55 -5.02
N GLY A 41 6.31 3.02 -4.04
CA GLY A 41 5.45 2.18 -3.23
C GLY A 41 4.04 2.74 -3.04
N GLY A 42 3.08 1.84 -2.87
CA GLY A 42 1.68 2.16 -2.56
C GLY A 42 0.75 0.99 -2.77
N GLY A 43 -0.23 0.83 -1.88
CA GLY A 43 -1.16 -0.29 -1.87
C GLY A 43 -2.12 -0.34 -3.06
N THR A 44 -2.79 -1.46 -3.22
CA THR A 44 -3.87 -1.67 -4.20
C THR A 44 -5.21 -1.51 -3.50
N ARG A 45 -6.06 -0.61 -4.01
CA ARG A 45 -7.42 -0.33 -3.54
C ARG A 45 -8.45 -0.84 -4.53
N MET A 46 -9.55 -1.38 -4.05
CA MET A 46 -10.72 -1.69 -4.88
C MET A 46 -11.95 -0.95 -4.36
N ARG A 47 -12.60 -0.20 -5.22
CA ARG A 47 -13.84 0.51 -4.91
C ARG A 47 -14.63 0.79 -6.20
N LYS A 48 -15.95 0.54 -6.15
CA LYS A 48 -16.85 0.94 -7.24
C LYS A 48 -16.86 2.46 -7.41
N GLY A 49 -16.71 2.92 -8.64
CA GLY A 49 -16.63 4.34 -9.00
C GLY A 49 -15.27 5.00 -8.71
N LEU A 50 -14.23 4.21 -8.43
CA LEU A 50 -12.86 4.71 -8.37
C LEU A 50 -12.38 5.12 -9.77
N ASP A 51 -11.63 6.21 -9.86
CA ASP A 51 -11.04 6.68 -11.10
C ASP A 51 -9.53 6.95 -11.00
N MET A 52 -8.92 7.24 -12.14
CA MET A 52 -7.49 7.54 -12.21
C MET A 52 -7.09 8.77 -11.38
N ASN A 53 -7.95 9.76 -11.23
CA ASN A 53 -7.64 10.98 -10.47
C ASN A 53 -7.53 10.69 -8.98
N GLU A 54 -8.40 9.80 -8.46
CA GLU A 54 -8.29 9.32 -7.08
C GLU A 54 -6.96 8.58 -6.88
N VAL A 55 -6.61 7.67 -7.80
CA VAL A 55 -5.35 6.91 -7.74
C VAL A 55 -4.13 7.85 -7.79
N LEU A 56 -4.15 8.87 -8.64
CA LEU A 56 -3.10 9.89 -8.73
C LEU A 56 -2.96 10.67 -7.41
N SER A 57 -4.07 11.10 -6.84
CA SER A 57 -4.08 11.81 -5.55
C SER A 57 -3.46 10.97 -4.44
N LEU A 58 -3.82 9.68 -4.39
CA LEU A 58 -3.27 8.73 -3.43
C LEU A 58 -1.77 8.46 -3.66
N ALA A 59 -1.32 8.36 -4.91
CA ALA A 59 0.10 8.20 -5.24
C ALA A 59 0.93 9.38 -4.75
N LYS A 60 0.43 10.62 -4.87
CA LYS A 60 1.07 11.82 -4.32
C LYS A 60 1.11 11.79 -2.79
N THR A 61 0.01 11.37 -2.15
CA THR A 61 -0.04 11.18 -0.69
C THR A 61 1.01 10.16 -0.22
N MET A 62 1.17 9.05 -0.94
CA MET A 62 2.21 8.06 -0.64
C MET A 62 3.62 8.63 -0.77
N GLU A 63 3.88 9.49 -1.74
CA GLU A 63 5.20 10.14 -1.86
C GLU A 63 5.50 11.07 -0.68
N VAL A 64 4.52 11.84 -0.22
CA VAL A 64 4.65 12.64 1.00
C VAL A 64 4.92 11.74 2.20
N LYS A 65 4.16 10.65 2.37
CA LYS A 65 4.34 9.67 3.45
C LYS A 65 5.76 9.11 3.46
N PHE A 66 6.28 8.65 2.33
CA PHE A 66 7.65 8.13 2.23
C PHE A 66 8.74 9.21 2.40
N SER A 67 8.42 10.47 2.15
CA SER A 67 9.34 11.57 2.43
C SER A 67 9.50 11.83 3.94
N VAL A 68 8.49 11.51 4.74
CA VAL A 68 8.48 11.73 6.19
C VAL A 68 8.95 10.48 6.95
N SER A 69 8.45 9.30 6.58
CA SER A 69 8.66 8.06 7.34
C SER A 69 9.64 7.07 6.69
N GLY A 70 10.07 7.34 5.45
CA GLY A 70 10.89 6.41 4.67
C GLY A 70 10.10 5.17 4.17
N PRO A 71 10.75 4.30 3.39
CA PRO A 71 12.08 4.49 2.78
C PRO A 71 12.12 5.67 1.78
N ALA A 72 13.33 6.07 1.34
CA ALA A 72 13.53 7.21 0.44
C ALA A 72 13.15 6.89 -1.02
N ILE A 73 11.93 6.46 -1.25
CA ILE A 73 11.35 6.07 -2.56
C ILE A 73 10.25 7.03 -2.99
N GLY A 74 9.82 6.91 -4.24
CA GLY A 74 8.69 7.63 -4.78
C GLY A 74 7.35 7.06 -4.32
N GLY A 75 6.29 7.84 -4.50
CA GLY A 75 4.92 7.42 -4.23
C GLY A 75 4.26 6.77 -5.43
N ALA A 76 3.52 5.72 -5.18
CA ALA A 76 2.65 5.09 -6.15
C ALA A 76 1.32 4.70 -5.51
N LYS A 77 0.36 4.33 -6.35
CA LYS A 77 -0.92 3.73 -5.92
C LYS A 77 -1.46 2.87 -7.03
N SER A 78 -2.05 1.76 -6.66
CA SER A 78 -2.93 0.99 -7.54
C SER A 78 -4.38 1.14 -7.11
N GLY A 79 -5.28 1.15 -8.10
CA GLY A 79 -6.71 1.22 -7.87
C GLY A 79 -7.48 0.45 -8.92
N ILE A 80 -8.52 -0.25 -8.49
CA ILE A 80 -9.41 -1.03 -9.35
C ILE A 80 -10.83 -0.53 -9.14
N ASN A 81 -11.46 -0.08 -10.23
CA ASN A 81 -12.87 0.25 -10.25
C ASN A 81 -13.67 -1.04 -10.44
N PHE A 82 -14.11 -1.62 -9.35
CA PHE A 82 -14.96 -2.81 -9.32
C PHE A 82 -15.68 -2.88 -7.97
N ASP A 83 -16.82 -3.57 -7.92
CA ASP A 83 -17.54 -3.78 -6.67
C ASP A 83 -16.80 -4.82 -5.81
N PRO A 84 -16.30 -4.48 -4.62
CA PRO A 84 -15.55 -5.42 -3.80
C PRO A 84 -16.41 -6.58 -3.22
N ASN A 85 -17.73 -6.46 -3.30
CA ASN A 85 -18.68 -7.50 -2.86
C ASN A 85 -19.12 -8.42 -4.02
N ASP A 86 -18.69 -8.15 -5.26
CA ASP A 86 -19.00 -8.98 -6.40
C ASP A 86 -18.30 -10.35 -6.28
N PRO A 87 -18.98 -11.47 -6.49
CA PRO A 87 -18.38 -12.81 -6.41
C PRO A 87 -17.24 -13.04 -7.42
N ARG A 88 -17.11 -12.20 -8.46
CA ARG A 88 -16.02 -12.26 -9.43
C ARG A 88 -14.74 -11.52 -8.98
N LYS A 89 -14.75 -10.89 -7.78
CA LYS A 89 -13.63 -10.10 -7.23
C LYS A 89 -12.30 -10.85 -7.28
N GLU A 90 -12.29 -12.10 -6.86
CA GLU A 90 -11.06 -12.91 -6.82
C GLU A 90 -10.43 -13.04 -8.21
N GLY A 91 -11.21 -13.40 -9.22
CA GLY A 91 -10.72 -13.50 -10.59
C GLY A 91 -10.22 -12.16 -11.17
N VAL A 92 -10.90 -11.04 -10.82
CA VAL A 92 -10.45 -9.70 -11.20
C VAL A 92 -9.08 -9.39 -10.58
N LEU A 93 -8.89 -9.68 -9.29
CA LEU A 93 -7.60 -9.48 -8.60
C LEU A 93 -6.48 -10.35 -9.17
N GLN A 94 -6.75 -11.62 -9.47
CA GLN A 94 -5.76 -12.53 -10.09
C GLN A 94 -5.29 -11.99 -11.45
N ARG A 95 -6.21 -11.57 -12.32
CA ARG A 95 -5.87 -11.00 -13.63
C ARG A 95 -5.17 -9.64 -13.51
N TRP A 96 -5.57 -8.83 -12.53
CA TRP A 96 -4.89 -7.57 -12.20
C TRP A 96 -3.43 -7.81 -11.80
N TYR A 97 -3.16 -8.69 -10.82
CA TYR A 97 -1.80 -8.95 -10.37
C TYR A 97 -0.94 -9.60 -11.45
N LYS A 98 -1.51 -10.43 -12.30
CA LYS A 98 -0.83 -10.94 -13.49
C LYS A 98 -0.41 -9.81 -14.44
N ALA A 99 -1.28 -8.86 -14.69
CA ALA A 99 -1.01 -7.72 -15.59
C ALA A 99 0.05 -6.77 -15.03
N VAL A 100 0.03 -6.48 -13.73
CA VAL A 100 0.94 -5.52 -13.08
C VAL A 100 2.25 -6.15 -12.59
N SER A 101 2.38 -7.48 -12.62
CA SER A 101 3.55 -8.22 -12.12
C SER A 101 4.90 -7.75 -12.67
N PRO A 102 5.05 -7.30 -13.93
CA PRO A 102 6.33 -6.77 -14.43
C PRO A 102 6.80 -5.53 -13.66
N LEU A 103 5.87 -4.67 -13.25
CA LEU A 103 6.20 -3.49 -12.44
C LEU A 103 6.60 -3.90 -11.03
N LEU A 104 5.89 -4.89 -10.44
CA LEU A 104 6.16 -5.44 -9.11
C LEU A 104 7.50 -6.16 -8.99
N LYS A 105 8.00 -6.72 -10.09
CA LYS A 105 9.34 -7.31 -10.17
C LYS A 105 10.45 -6.29 -10.32
N SER A 106 10.14 -5.11 -10.84
CA SER A 106 11.16 -4.14 -11.28
C SER A 106 11.40 -3.02 -10.29
N TYR A 107 10.37 -2.23 -9.98
CA TYR A 107 10.52 -0.97 -9.23
C TYR A 107 9.26 -0.54 -8.47
N TYR A 108 8.17 -1.29 -8.52
CA TYR A 108 6.95 -0.97 -7.81
C TYR A 108 6.70 -1.97 -6.68
N GLY A 109 6.40 -1.47 -5.49
CA GLY A 109 5.95 -2.27 -4.36
C GLY A 109 4.50 -1.97 -4.02
N THR A 110 3.69 -3.02 -3.84
CA THR A 110 2.28 -2.90 -3.46
C THR A 110 2.00 -3.62 -2.14
N GLY A 111 0.81 -3.46 -1.63
CA GLY A 111 0.26 -4.13 -0.45
C GLY A 111 -1.25 -4.00 -0.46
N GLY A 112 -1.92 -4.41 0.62
CA GLY A 112 -3.34 -4.20 0.81
C GLY A 112 -3.68 -2.72 1.02
N ASP A 113 -4.92 -2.37 0.70
CA ASP A 113 -5.54 -1.08 0.97
C ASP A 113 -7.06 -1.32 1.06
N LEU A 114 -7.89 -0.30 0.92
CA LEU A 114 -9.34 -0.41 1.03
C LEU A 114 -9.89 -1.56 0.18
N ASN A 115 -10.57 -2.51 0.83
CA ASN A 115 -11.21 -3.68 0.25
C ASN A 115 -10.27 -4.67 -0.47
N VAL A 116 -8.97 -4.60 -0.22
CA VAL A 116 -7.99 -5.58 -0.72
C VAL A 116 -7.12 -6.04 0.46
N ASP A 117 -7.21 -7.31 0.79
CA ASP A 117 -6.51 -7.91 1.94
C ASP A 117 -5.07 -8.26 1.58
N GLU A 118 -4.12 -7.78 2.41
CA GLU A 118 -2.70 -8.04 2.15
C GLU A 118 -2.34 -9.52 2.28
N ILE A 119 -2.84 -10.17 3.31
CA ILE A 119 -2.44 -11.54 3.68
C ILE A 119 -3.14 -12.58 2.81
N HIS A 120 -4.44 -12.38 2.57
CA HIS A 120 -5.27 -13.40 1.91
C HIS A 120 -5.42 -13.18 0.40
N GLU A 121 -5.14 -11.98 -0.10
CA GLU A 121 -5.30 -11.65 -1.51
C GLU A 121 -3.97 -11.21 -2.16
N VAL A 122 -3.33 -10.13 -1.65
CA VAL A 122 -2.16 -9.54 -2.34
C VAL A 122 -0.97 -10.49 -2.37
N ILE A 123 -0.56 -11.01 -1.22
CA ILE A 123 0.62 -11.87 -1.11
C ILE A 123 0.45 -13.14 -1.95
N PRO A 124 -0.58 -13.98 -1.76
CA PRO A 124 -0.71 -15.22 -2.52
C PRO A 124 -0.84 -14.99 -4.02
N MET A 125 -1.66 -14.02 -4.46
CA MET A 125 -1.88 -13.78 -5.88
C MET A 125 -0.65 -13.21 -6.61
N THR A 126 0.17 -12.40 -5.93
CA THR A 126 1.45 -11.94 -6.50
C THR A 126 2.47 -13.07 -6.58
N GLU A 127 2.50 -13.98 -5.60
CA GLU A 127 3.36 -15.17 -5.61
C GLU A 127 3.00 -16.12 -6.76
N GLU A 128 1.72 -16.33 -7.03
CA GLU A 128 1.24 -17.10 -8.20
C GLU A 128 1.73 -16.51 -9.52
N CYS A 129 1.92 -15.19 -9.58
CA CYS A 129 2.50 -14.49 -10.73
C CYS A 129 4.03 -14.54 -10.77
N GLY A 130 4.67 -15.30 -9.87
CA GLY A 130 6.12 -15.44 -9.78
C GLY A 130 6.82 -14.19 -9.24
N VAL A 131 6.13 -13.38 -8.46
CA VAL A 131 6.69 -12.30 -7.63
C VAL A 131 6.97 -12.87 -6.25
N TRP A 132 8.17 -12.73 -5.73
CA TRP A 132 8.54 -13.33 -4.44
C TRP A 132 7.82 -12.70 -3.24
N HIS A 133 7.48 -11.42 -3.37
CA HIS A 133 6.71 -10.66 -2.39
C HIS A 133 6.17 -9.39 -3.07
N PRO A 134 5.02 -8.85 -2.68
CA PRO A 134 4.49 -7.59 -3.24
C PRO A 134 5.46 -6.41 -3.20
N GLN A 135 6.46 -6.44 -2.31
CA GLN A 135 7.50 -5.40 -2.19
C GLN A 135 8.78 -5.72 -2.98
N GLU A 136 8.81 -6.76 -3.79
CA GLU A 136 10.02 -7.19 -4.51
C GLU A 136 10.62 -6.09 -5.39
N GLY A 137 9.78 -5.33 -6.09
CA GLY A 137 10.23 -4.23 -6.94
C GLY A 137 10.92 -3.11 -6.15
N VAL A 138 10.51 -2.85 -4.90
CA VAL A 138 11.21 -1.89 -4.04
C VAL A 138 12.62 -2.40 -3.69
N PHE A 139 12.75 -3.69 -3.39
CA PHE A 139 14.09 -4.27 -3.15
C PHE A 139 14.97 -4.16 -4.39
N ASN A 140 14.46 -4.55 -5.54
CA ASN A 140 15.22 -4.54 -6.78
C ASN A 140 15.59 -3.13 -7.22
N GLY A 141 14.66 -2.19 -7.17
CA GLY A 141 14.86 -0.81 -7.65
C GLY A 141 15.65 0.07 -6.68
N HIS A 142 15.34 0.02 -5.40
CA HIS A 142 15.89 0.93 -4.39
C HIS A 142 17.12 0.35 -3.69
N PHE A 143 17.03 -0.86 -3.15
CA PHE A 143 18.11 -1.43 -2.34
C PHE A 143 19.17 -2.14 -3.18
N LYS A 144 18.81 -2.66 -4.36
CA LYS A 144 19.69 -3.42 -5.26
C LYS A 144 20.47 -4.51 -4.50
N PRO A 145 19.80 -5.37 -3.72
CA PRO A 145 20.43 -6.34 -2.84
C PRO A 145 21.09 -7.47 -3.64
N THR A 146 22.00 -8.18 -2.99
CA THR A 146 22.39 -9.52 -3.46
C THR A 146 21.19 -10.48 -3.37
N GLU A 147 21.23 -11.60 -4.10
CA GLU A 147 20.17 -12.63 -4.02
C GLU A 147 19.95 -13.12 -2.57
N ALA A 148 21.04 -13.35 -1.83
CA ALA A 148 20.99 -13.79 -0.44
C ALA A 148 20.32 -12.76 0.47
N ASP A 149 20.66 -11.48 0.33
CA ASP A 149 20.03 -10.39 1.09
C ASP A 149 18.56 -10.25 0.76
N LYS A 150 18.20 -10.41 -0.53
CA LYS A 150 16.82 -10.36 -0.98
C LYS A 150 15.98 -11.47 -0.36
N ILE A 151 16.46 -12.71 -0.39
CA ILE A 151 15.79 -13.87 0.24
C ILE A 151 15.56 -13.61 1.74
N ASN A 152 16.61 -13.19 2.46
CA ASN A 152 16.52 -12.94 3.89
C ASN A 152 15.51 -11.83 4.23
N ARG A 153 15.55 -10.70 3.52
CA ARG A 153 14.67 -9.55 3.77
C ARG A 153 13.21 -9.86 3.42
N ILE A 154 12.96 -10.56 2.32
CA ILE A 154 11.61 -11.00 1.96
C ILE A 154 11.08 -11.99 3.00
N GLY A 155 11.90 -12.93 3.47
CA GLY A 155 11.55 -13.82 4.55
C GLY A 155 11.16 -13.08 5.84
N GLN A 156 11.90 -12.04 6.21
CA GLN A 156 11.60 -11.19 7.37
C GLN A 156 10.29 -10.43 7.20
N LEU A 157 10.00 -9.89 6.00
CA LEU A 157 8.74 -9.21 5.71
C LEU A 157 7.56 -10.15 5.86
N ARG A 158 7.62 -11.33 5.25
CA ARG A 158 6.56 -12.35 5.35
C ARG A 158 6.25 -12.72 6.80
N GLN A 159 7.29 -12.97 7.59
CA GLN A 159 7.13 -13.29 9.02
C GLN A 159 6.56 -12.11 9.81
N GLY A 160 7.00 -10.88 9.50
CA GLY A 160 6.57 -9.67 10.18
C GLY A 160 5.09 -9.35 9.97
N VAL A 161 4.60 -9.44 8.75
CA VAL A 161 3.19 -9.08 8.40
C VAL A 161 2.19 -9.98 9.11
N VAL A 162 2.47 -11.29 9.14
CA VAL A 162 1.58 -12.32 9.73
C VAL A 162 1.80 -12.54 11.22
N LYS A 163 2.74 -11.83 11.83
CA LYS A 163 3.01 -11.98 13.27
C LYS A 163 1.78 -11.62 14.09
N VAL A 164 1.31 -12.58 14.88
CA VAL A 164 0.17 -12.38 15.79
C VAL A 164 0.57 -11.45 16.93
N ILE A 165 -0.32 -10.52 17.26
CA ILE A 165 -0.19 -9.61 18.39
C ILE A 165 -0.81 -10.29 19.61
N GLU A 166 0.05 -10.73 20.53
CA GLU A 166 -0.38 -11.43 21.74
C GLU A 166 -0.75 -10.49 22.90
N ASN A 167 -0.32 -9.24 22.84
CA ASN A 167 -0.56 -8.27 23.89
C ASN A 167 -2.02 -7.77 23.84
N THR A 168 -2.80 -8.14 24.85
CA THR A 168 -4.22 -7.80 24.98
C THR A 168 -4.52 -6.30 25.04
N LYS A 169 -3.52 -5.46 25.35
CA LYS A 169 -3.68 -4.00 25.30
C LYS A 169 -3.83 -3.47 23.87
N PHE A 170 -3.36 -4.22 22.88
CA PHE A 170 -3.44 -3.88 21.46
C PHE A 170 -4.38 -4.77 20.68
N SER A 171 -4.99 -5.77 21.32
CA SER A 171 -6.00 -6.63 20.71
C SER A 171 -7.37 -6.24 21.26
N PRO A 172 -8.24 -5.57 20.46
CA PRO A 172 -9.55 -5.12 20.94
C PRO A 172 -10.53 -6.26 21.20
N ASP A 173 -10.27 -7.45 20.66
CA ASP A 173 -11.08 -8.65 20.86
C ASP A 173 -10.17 -9.82 21.24
N VAL A 174 -10.39 -10.38 22.42
CA VAL A 174 -9.63 -11.52 22.95
C VAL A 174 -9.91 -12.84 22.21
N LEU A 175 -11.03 -12.92 21.50
CA LEU A 175 -11.41 -14.11 20.74
C LEU A 175 -10.80 -14.12 19.33
N ARG A 176 -10.41 -12.95 18.81
CA ARG A 176 -9.79 -12.80 17.49
C ARG A 176 -8.30 -12.54 17.63
N LYS A 177 -7.50 -13.32 16.92
CA LYS A 177 -6.06 -13.07 16.81
C LYS A 177 -5.81 -12.07 15.69
N TYR A 178 -5.36 -10.87 16.06
CA TYR A 178 -4.95 -9.84 15.12
C TYR A 178 -3.48 -9.98 14.80
N THR A 179 -3.13 -9.70 13.55
CA THR A 179 -1.75 -9.66 13.08
C THR A 179 -1.20 -8.25 13.06
N VAL A 180 0.10 -8.11 12.80
CA VAL A 180 0.72 -6.79 12.58
C VAL A 180 0.07 -6.07 11.39
N ALA A 181 -0.25 -6.79 10.31
CA ALA A 181 -0.94 -6.19 9.15
C ALA A 181 -2.29 -5.59 9.51
N ASP A 182 -3.08 -6.26 10.36
CA ASP A 182 -4.39 -5.76 10.80
C ASP A 182 -4.29 -4.46 11.61
N MET A 183 -3.27 -4.32 12.43
CA MET A 183 -3.23 -3.30 13.49
C MET A 183 -2.28 -2.13 13.25
N ILE A 184 -1.26 -2.29 12.40
CA ILE A 184 -0.15 -1.32 12.33
C ILE A 184 -0.59 0.07 11.86
N THR A 185 -1.52 0.15 10.92
CA THR A 185 -2.02 1.43 10.41
C THR A 185 -2.79 2.20 11.47
N GLY A 186 -3.75 1.53 12.13
CA GLY A 186 -4.54 2.13 13.22
C GLY A 186 -3.66 2.52 14.41
N TYR A 187 -2.70 1.68 14.76
CA TYR A 187 -1.71 2.01 15.80
C TYR A 187 -0.91 3.26 15.46
N GLY A 188 -0.41 3.38 14.23
CA GLY A 188 0.34 4.55 13.77
C GLY A 188 -0.49 5.84 13.83
N VAL A 189 -1.79 5.79 13.47
CA VAL A 189 -2.70 6.93 13.60
C VAL A 189 -2.90 7.31 15.06
N ALA A 190 -3.14 6.34 15.95
CA ALA A 190 -3.31 6.59 17.39
C ALA A 190 -2.05 7.22 18.01
N GLU A 191 -0.86 6.74 17.64
CA GLU A 191 0.39 7.32 18.09
C GLU A 191 0.60 8.74 17.58
N ALA A 192 0.26 9.04 16.32
CA ALA A 192 0.31 10.39 15.78
C ALA A 192 -0.58 11.36 16.56
N VAL A 193 -1.81 10.94 16.91
CA VAL A 193 -2.72 11.73 17.75
C VAL A 193 -2.14 11.95 19.15
N ARG A 194 -1.59 10.89 19.77
CA ARG A 194 -0.95 11.00 21.08
C ARG A 194 0.22 12.00 21.06
N HIS A 195 1.08 11.93 20.04
CA HIS A 195 2.19 12.86 19.87
C HIS A 195 1.74 14.29 19.62
N TYR A 196 0.65 14.51 18.88
CA TYR A 196 0.08 15.84 18.71
C TYR A 196 -0.23 16.48 20.06
N TYR A 197 -0.95 15.79 20.96
CA TYR A 197 -1.27 16.32 22.28
C TYR A 197 -0.03 16.49 23.18
N ASN A 198 0.97 15.64 23.04
CA ASN A 198 2.24 15.81 23.76
C ASN A 198 3.00 17.08 23.35
N ILE A 199 2.91 17.47 22.08
CA ILE A 199 3.62 18.64 21.54
C ILE A 199 2.83 19.92 21.82
N TYR A 200 1.51 19.91 21.58
CA TYR A 200 0.68 21.11 21.62
C TYR A 200 -0.14 21.25 22.91
N GLY A 201 -0.07 20.29 23.79
CA GLY A 201 -0.84 20.28 25.05
C GLY A 201 -2.27 19.80 24.89
N GLY A 202 -2.92 19.51 26.00
CA GLY A 202 -4.27 18.98 26.07
C GLY A 202 -4.31 17.46 26.32
N GLU A 203 -5.48 16.88 26.21
CA GLU A 203 -5.71 15.45 26.47
C GLU A 203 -6.56 14.80 25.37
N VAL A 204 -6.28 13.55 25.08
CA VAL A 204 -7.10 12.72 24.18
C VAL A 204 -8.43 12.33 24.84
N LYS A 205 -8.42 12.20 26.17
CA LYS A 205 -9.61 11.82 26.95
C LYS A 205 -10.79 12.75 26.68
N GLY A 206 -11.95 12.17 26.41
CA GLY A 206 -13.18 12.90 26.13
C GLY A 206 -13.30 13.51 24.73
N LYS A 207 -12.31 13.32 23.85
CA LYS A 207 -12.40 13.73 22.45
C LYS A 207 -13.22 12.72 21.65
N LYS A 208 -13.91 13.22 20.62
CA LYS A 208 -14.63 12.37 19.65
C LYS A 208 -13.76 12.23 18.40
N ALA A 209 -13.66 11.02 17.88
CA ALA A 209 -13.03 10.72 16.60
C ALA A 209 -14.09 10.18 15.63
N ILE A 210 -13.93 10.50 14.36
CA ILE A 210 -14.68 9.92 13.25
C ILE A 210 -13.67 9.18 12.39
N VAL A 211 -13.98 7.90 12.09
CA VAL A 211 -13.16 7.01 11.28
C VAL A 211 -13.95 6.59 10.05
#